data_285e2464dcf64a89754e2c657c2d27ca
#
_entry.id   285e2464dcf64a89754e2c657c2d27ca
#
_cell.length_a   1.000
_cell.length_b   1.000
_cell.length_c   1.000
_cell.angle_alpha   90.00
_cell.angle_beta   90.00
_cell.angle_gamma   90.00
#
_symmetry.space_group_name_H-M   'P 1'
#
loop_
_entity.id
_entity.type
_entity.pdbx_description
1 polymer ?
#
loop_
_entity_poly.entity_id
_entity_poly.type
_entity_poly.pdbx_seq_one_letter_code
_entity_poly.pdbx_strand_id
1 'polypeptide(L)'
;MSTVFKDDKAKLSKKAKQLIGAAEKAGLTAELVKPGPQDAKRFAVEKARELGVVLSPGAASELVERCGTDLFALESELSKLAAVADYGEITPELIAQMGTQSIEADVFEMVRLVTARNKTRAMAKLSQLLELQNEPIAIAAALSGSFVDMYRVKCGAAAHRNYAAVHKDFSYRGSDYRLRKSGETASHYSRAQLEHILSVLLGLDAALKSSAADGTVLLQTALCEVMQIGERR
;
A
#
# COMPACT_ATOMS: atom_id res chain seq x y z
N MET A 1 -7.40 11.10 -23.10
CA MET A 1 -6.88 12.23 -22.30
C MET A 1 -7.45 12.12 -20.90
N SER A 2 -6.67 11.73 -19.93
CA SER A 2 -7.11 11.60 -18.54
C SER A 2 -6.79 12.92 -17.83
N THR A 3 -7.79 13.62 -17.36
CA THR A 3 -7.64 14.89 -16.64
C THR A 3 -8.22 14.76 -15.24
N VAL A 4 -7.42 15.09 -14.23
CA VAL A 4 -7.87 15.12 -12.83
C VAL A 4 -8.51 16.47 -12.56
N PHE A 5 -9.82 16.50 -12.40
CA PHE A 5 -10.61 17.73 -12.20
C PHE A 5 -11.07 17.96 -10.75
N LYS A 6 -10.48 17.26 -9.77
CA LYS A 6 -10.88 17.42 -8.37
C LYS A 6 -10.02 18.51 -7.69
N ASP A 7 -10.66 19.35 -6.89
CA ASP A 7 -9.99 20.30 -6.01
C ASP A 7 -9.43 19.57 -4.75
N ASP A 8 -8.69 20.30 -3.89
CA ASP A 8 -8.13 19.77 -2.64
C ASP A 8 -9.17 19.17 -1.68
N LYS A 9 -10.48 19.42 -1.90
CA LYS A 9 -11.60 18.85 -1.15
C LYS A 9 -12.24 17.65 -1.86
N ALA A 10 -11.59 17.10 -2.86
CA ALA A 10 -12.08 15.99 -3.70
C ALA A 10 -13.44 16.28 -4.39
N LYS A 11 -13.83 17.55 -4.53
CA LYS A 11 -15.03 17.98 -5.23
C LYS A 11 -14.67 18.42 -6.66
N LEU A 12 -15.57 18.14 -7.58
CA LEU A 12 -15.43 18.64 -8.96
C LEU A 12 -15.47 20.16 -8.98
N SER A 13 -14.47 20.78 -9.59
CA SER A 13 -14.45 22.23 -9.79
C SER A 13 -15.64 22.69 -10.67
N LYS A 14 -16.02 23.97 -10.57
CA LYS A 14 -17.12 24.52 -11.37
C LYS A 14 -16.87 24.34 -12.88
N LYS A 15 -15.62 24.54 -13.31
CA LYS A 15 -15.21 24.33 -14.71
C LYS A 15 -15.30 22.87 -15.14
N ALA A 16 -14.91 21.92 -14.26
CA ALA A 16 -15.01 20.50 -14.52
C ALA A 16 -16.49 20.06 -14.68
N LYS A 17 -17.39 20.53 -13.82
CA LYS A 17 -18.83 20.26 -13.94
C LYS A 17 -19.41 20.78 -15.24
N GLN A 18 -19.02 21.98 -15.67
CA GLN A 18 -19.45 22.54 -16.95
C GLN A 18 -18.94 21.72 -18.13
N LEU A 19 -17.69 21.28 -18.11
CA LEU A 19 -17.12 20.44 -19.16
C LEU A 19 -17.80 19.08 -19.24
N ILE A 20 -18.02 18.43 -18.10
CA ILE A 20 -18.74 17.15 -18.02
C ILE A 20 -20.15 17.31 -18.56
N GLY A 21 -20.89 18.34 -18.13
CA GLY A 21 -22.24 18.59 -18.61
C GLY A 21 -22.32 18.95 -20.12
N ALA A 22 -21.29 19.56 -20.70
CA ALA A 22 -21.18 19.76 -22.14
C ALA A 22 -20.88 18.42 -22.87
N ALA A 23 -20.00 17.60 -22.33
CA ALA A 23 -19.65 16.29 -22.89
C ALA A 23 -20.83 15.30 -22.83
N GLU A 24 -21.63 15.31 -21.78
CA GLU A 24 -22.85 14.50 -21.63
C GLU A 24 -23.92 14.84 -22.67
N LYS A 25 -24.00 16.10 -23.12
CA LYS A 25 -24.89 16.51 -24.17
C LYS A 25 -24.44 16.09 -25.58
N ALA A 26 -23.14 15.88 -25.75
CA ALA A 26 -22.52 15.54 -27.03
C ALA A 26 -22.20 14.03 -27.17
N GLY A 27 -22.27 13.27 -26.09
CA GLY A 27 -21.90 11.87 -26.10
C GLY A 27 -22.01 11.21 -24.72
N LEU A 28 -21.14 10.25 -24.45
CA LEU A 28 -21.08 9.51 -23.21
C LEU A 28 -19.91 9.99 -22.33
N THR A 29 -20.15 10.17 -21.05
CA THR A 29 -19.10 10.39 -20.05
C THR A 29 -19.01 9.21 -19.10
N ALA A 30 -17.81 8.77 -18.75
CA ALA A 30 -17.58 7.72 -17.76
C ALA A 30 -16.61 8.21 -16.67
N GLU A 31 -17.00 8.05 -15.41
CA GLU A 31 -16.10 8.28 -14.27
C GLU A 31 -15.34 6.99 -13.97
N LEU A 32 -14.02 7.02 -14.19
CA LEU A 32 -13.14 5.90 -13.84
C LEU A 32 -12.57 6.14 -12.44
N VAL A 33 -13.07 5.39 -11.48
CA VAL A 33 -12.62 5.44 -10.08
C VAL A 33 -11.66 4.29 -9.81
N LYS A 34 -10.54 4.59 -9.13
CA LYS A 34 -9.64 3.52 -8.68
C LYS A 34 -10.40 2.56 -7.75
N PRO A 35 -10.40 1.23 -8.02
CA PRO A 35 -11.18 0.30 -7.25
C PRO A 35 -10.76 0.27 -5.78
N GLY A 36 -11.75 0.11 -4.89
CA GLY A 36 -11.50 -0.16 -3.48
C GLY A 36 -11.31 -1.66 -3.21
N PRO A 37 -10.93 -2.05 -1.98
CA PRO A 37 -10.72 -3.45 -1.64
C PRO A 37 -11.94 -4.34 -1.89
N GLN A 38 -13.16 -3.85 -1.69
CA GLN A 38 -14.38 -4.62 -1.93
C GLN A 38 -14.65 -4.82 -3.43
N ASP A 39 -14.37 -3.80 -4.25
CA ASP A 39 -14.49 -3.90 -5.70
C ASP A 39 -13.43 -4.87 -6.26
N ALA A 40 -12.20 -4.80 -5.74
CA ALA A 40 -11.13 -5.72 -6.09
C ALA A 40 -11.47 -7.18 -5.73
N LYS A 41 -12.08 -7.43 -4.56
CA LYS A 41 -12.54 -8.78 -4.16
C LYS A 41 -13.64 -9.30 -5.08
N ARG A 42 -14.63 -8.45 -5.41
CA ARG A 42 -15.69 -8.80 -6.34
C ARG A 42 -15.12 -9.14 -7.72
N PHE A 43 -14.24 -8.30 -8.24
CA PHE A 43 -13.53 -8.54 -9.49
C PHE A 43 -12.76 -9.88 -9.45
N ALA A 44 -12.03 -10.16 -8.38
CA ALA A 44 -11.27 -11.41 -8.24
C ALA A 44 -12.19 -12.65 -8.29
N VAL A 45 -13.33 -12.60 -7.63
CA VAL A 45 -14.33 -13.71 -7.67
C VAL A 45 -14.95 -13.87 -9.05
N GLU A 46 -15.31 -12.77 -9.71
CA GLU A 46 -15.85 -12.79 -11.09
C GLU A 46 -14.82 -13.36 -12.06
N LYS A 47 -13.57 -12.90 -11.96
CA LYS A 47 -12.48 -13.35 -12.83
C LYS A 47 -12.12 -14.83 -12.61
N ALA A 48 -12.10 -15.29 -11.35
CA ALA A 48 -11.90 -16.69 -11.04
C ALA A 48 -12.98 -17.57 -11.69
N ARG A 49 -14.25 -17.13 -11.70
CA ARG A 49 -15.35 -17.83 -12.37
C ARG A 49 -15.14 -17.89 -13.89
N GLU A 50 -14.66 -16.78 -14.51
CA GLU A 50 -14.33 -16.77 -15.94
C GLU A 50 -13.20 -17.75 -16.28
N LEU A 51 -12.22 -17.91 -15.39
CA LEU A 51 -11.12 -18.86 -15.53
C LEU A 51 -11.53 -20.32 -15.21
N GLY A 52 -12.76 -20.56 -14.74
CA GLY A 52 -13.26 -21.88 -14.37
C GLY A 52 -12.71 -22.42 -13.05
N VAL A 53 -12.20 -21.55 -12.16
CA VAL A 53 -11.64 -21.93 -10.86
C VAL A 53 -12.54 -21.50 -9.72
N VAL A 54 -12.45 -22.23 -8.59
CA VAL A 54 -13.17 -21.90 -7.37
C VAL A 54 -12.31 -21.00 -6.50
N LEU A 55 -12.83 -19.81 -6.17
CA LEU A 55 -12.18 -18.86 -5.25
C LEU A 55 -13.16 -18.54 -4.12
N SER A 56 -12.87 -19.00 -2.92
CA SER A 56 -13.70 -18.71 -1.74
C SER A 56 -13.59 -17.22 -1.34
N PRO A 57 -14.59 -16.63 -0.62
CA PRO A 57 -14.51 -15.26 -0.14
C PRO A 57 -13.30 -15.00 0.76
N GLY A 58 -12.86 -16.00 1.52
CA GLY A 58 -11.64 -15.95 2.33
C GLY A 58 -10.39 -15.86 1.48
N ALA A 59 -10.27 -16.73 0.46
CA ALA A 59 -9.18 -16.71 -0.50
C ALA A 59 -9.14 -15.40 -1.32
N ALA A 60 -10.30 -14.88 -1.75
CA ALA A 60 -10.37 -13.58 -2.41
C ALA A 60 -9.88 -12.43 -1.51
N SER A 61 -10.16 -12.51 -0.21
CA SER A 61 -9.69 -11.52 0.76
C SER A 61 -8.18 -11.56 0.93
N GLU A 62 -7.62 -12.74 1.09
CA GLU A 62 -6.17 -12.99 1.18
C GLU A 62 -5.46 -12.51 -0.08
N LEU A 63 -5.99 -12.83 -1.26
CA LEU A 63 -5.41 -12.40 -2.53
C LEU A 63 -5.33 -10.87 -2.64
N VAL A 64 -6.43 -10.17 -2.32
CA VAL A 64 -6.45 -8.70 -2.36
C VAL A 64 -5.56 -8.07 -1.28
N GLU A 65 -5.43 -8.70 -0.12
CA GLU A 65 -4.52 -8.23 0.94
C GLU A 65 -3.06 -8.31 0.49
N ARG A 66 -2.68 -9.36 -0.23
CA ARG A 66 -1.32 -9.57 -0.73
C ARG A 66 -0.99 -8.78 -1.99
N CYS A 67 -1.87 -8.79 -2.98
CA CYS A 67 -1.62 -8.19 -4.30
C CYS A 67 -2.08 -6.72 -4.40
N GLY A 68 -2.85 -6.23 -3.41
CA GLY A 68 -3.44 -4.90 -3.46
C GLY A 68 -4.70 -4.84 -4.32
N THR A 69 -5.06 -3.62 -4.77
CA THR A 69 -6.31 -3.36 -5.51
C THR A 69 -6.10 -3.07 -6.99
N ASP A 70 -4.91 -3.33 -7.52
CA ASP A 70 -4.64 -3.23 -8.95
C ASP A 70 -5.28 -4.42 -9.68
N LEU A 71 -6.26 -4.14 -10.56
CA LEU A 71 -7.04 -5.19 -11.22
C LEU A 71 -6.20 -6.01 -12.21
N PHE A 72 -5.21 -5.40 -12.88
CA PHE A 72 -4.31 -6.12 -13.80
C PHE A 72 -3.39 -7.06 -13.04
N ALA A 73 -2.84 -6.60 -11.90
CA ALA A 73 -2.04 -7.44 -11.03
C ALA A 73 -2.85 -8.61 -10.49
N LEU A 74 -4.09 -8.37 -10.04
CA LEU A 74 -5.00 -9.42 -9.56
C LEU A 74 -5.36 -10.43 -10.65
N GLU A 75 -5.62 -9.98 -11.88
CA GLU A 75 -5.93 -10.88 -13.01
C GLU A 75 -4.74 -11.75 -13.38
N SER A 76 -3.54 -11.15 -13.46
CA SER A 76 -2.30 -11.90 -13.72
C SER A 76 -2.03 -12.94 -12.64
N GLU A 77 -2.21 -12.56 -11.38
CA GLU A 77 -1.98 -13.44 -10.24
C GLU A 77 -3.00 -14.58 -10.20
N LEU A 78 -4.27 -14.28 -10.46
CA LEU A 78 -5.32 -15.31 -10.55
C LEU A 78 -5.03 -16.31 -11.68
N SER A 79 -4.60 -15.84 -12.84
CA SER A 79 -4.25 -16.71 -13.98
C SER A 79 -3.10 -17.65 -13.62
N LYS A 80 -2.08 -17.15 -12.91
CA LYS A 80 -0.97 -17.97 -12.41
C LYS A 80 -1.45 -18.99 -11.38
N LEU A 81 -2.23 -18.56 -10.39
CA LEU A 81 -2.75 -19.45 -9.35
C LEU A 81 -3.72 -20.49 -9.89
N ALA A 82 -4.52 -20.15 -10.90
CA ALA A 82 -5.40 -21.09 -11.59
C ALA A 82 -4.61 -22.22 -12.26
N ALA A 83 -3.52 -21.90 -12.94
CA ALA A 83 -2.65 -22.90 -13.55
C ALA A 83 -1.96 -23.79 -12.49
N VAL A 84 -1.52 -23.21 -11.37
CA VAL A 84 -0.91 -23.98 -10.27
C VAL A 84 -1.93 -24.89 -9.57
N ALA A 85 -3.19 -24.46 -9.49
CA ALA A 85 -4.30 -25.23 -8.93
C ALA A 85 -4.87 -26.27 -9.92
N ASP A 86 -4.26 -26.44 -11.09
CA ASP A 86 -4.80 -27.28 -12.18
C ASP A 86 -6.27 -26.97 -12.48
N TYR A 87 -6.60 -25.67 -12.49
CA TYR A 87 -7.96 -25.14 -12.66
C TYR A 87 -9.00 -25.64 -11.65
N GLY A 88 -8.54 -26.07 -10.47
CA GLY A 88 -9.38 -26.48 -9.35
C GLY A 88 -9.68 -25.33 -8.37
N GLU A 89 -9.54 -25.60 -7.07
CA GLU A 89 -9.78 -24.61 -6.01
C GLU A 89 -8.50 -23.85 -5.66
N ILE A 90 -8.60 -22.52 -5.67
CA ILE A 90 -7.56 -21.63 -5.15
C ILE A 90 -7.81 -21.40 -3.66
N THR A 91 -7.00 -22.05 -2.82
CA THR A 91 -7.12 -21.96 -1.36
C THR A 91 -6.27 -20.82 -0.79
N PRO A 92 -6.56 -20.33 0.43
CA PRO A 92 -5.71 -19.35 1.10
C PRO A 92 -4.26 -19.83 1.28
N GLU A 93 -4.06 -21.13 1.52
CA GLU A 93 -2.74 -21.76 1.69
C GLU A 93 -1.95 -21.71 0.39
N LEU A 94 -2.60 -21.99 -0.75
CA LEU A 94 -1.97 -21.86 -2.07
C LEU A 94 -1.57 -20.41 -2.35
N ILE A 95 -2.43 -19.46 -2.04
CA ILE A 95 -2.13 -18.02 -2.15
C ILE A 95 -0.94 -17.65 -1.25
N ALA A 96 -0.89 -18.17 -0.02
CA ALA A 96 0.20 -17.91 0.90
C ALA A 96 1.56 -18.44 0.41
N GLN A 97 1.55 -19.59 -0.28
CA GLN A 97 2.77 -20.22 -0.80
C GLN A 97 3.22 -19.65 -2.15
N MET A 98 2.30 -19.41 -3.04
CA MET A 98 2.58 -19.11 -4.45
C MET A 98 2.20 -17.68 -4.86
N GLY A 99 1.41 -16.99 -4.03
CA GLY A 99 0.92 -15.65 -4.31
C GLY A 99 2.03 -14.60 -4.23
N THR A 100 2.08 -13.71 -5.22
CA THR A 100 2.96 -12.55 -5.21
C THR A 100 2.45 -11.54 -4.17
N GLN A 101 3.36 -10.95 -3.40
CA GLN A 101 3.02 -9.85 -2.50
C GLN A 101 3.20 -8.51 -3.19
N SER A 102 2.33 -7.55 -2.88
CA SER A 102 2.55 -6.17 -3.31
C SER A 102 3.74 -5.57 -2.55
N ILE A 103 4.39 -4.57 -3.15
CA ILE A 103 5.50 -3.85 -2.50
C ILE A 103 5.06 -3.26 -1.15
N GLU A 104 3.82 -2.79 -1.03
CA GLU A 104 3.27 -2.25 0.21
C GLU A 104 3.14 -3.32 1.29
N ALA A 105 2.70 -4.54 0.94
CA ALA A 105 2.58 -5.65 1.88
C ALA A 105 3.97 -6.11 2.36
N ASP A 106 4.91 -6.25 1.46
CA ASP A 106 6.30 -6.61 1.76
C ASP A 106 7.01 -5.54 2.62
N VAL A 107 6.82 -4.26 2.30
CA VAL A 107 7.35 -3.16 3.10
C VAL A 107 6.70 -3.11 4.47
N PHE A 108 5.39 -3.38 4.58
CA PHE A 108 4.72 -3.44 5.88
C PHE A 108 5.29 -4.56 6.76
N GLU A 109 5.57 -5.74 6.17
CA GLU A 109 6.28 -6.82 6.86
C GLU A 109 7.67 -6.38 7.31
N MET A 110 8.44 -5.72 6.44
CA MET A 110 9.76 -5.16 6.78
C MET A 110 9.68 -4.19 7.96
N VAL A 111 8.70 -3.28 7.97
CA VAL A 111 8.46 -2.34 9.09
C VAL A 111 8.16 -3.08 10.39
N ARG A 112 7.39 -4.17 10.34
CA ARG A 112 7.15 -5.02 11.53
C ARG A 112 8.43 -5.65 12.05
N LEU A 113 9.31 -6.13 11.17
CA LEU A 113 10.62 -6.67 11.55
C LEU A 113 11.53 -5.60 12.17
N VAL A 114 11.52 -4.36 11.63
CA VAL A 114 12.20 -3.20 12.22
C VAL A 114 11.68 -2.94 13.64
N THR A 115 10.37 -2.89 13.81
CA THR A 115 9.72 -2.66 15.11
C THR A 115 10.01 -3.77 16.12
N ALA A 116 10.06 -5.02 15.66
CA ALA A 116 10.45 -6.18 16.48
C ALA A 116 11.97 -6.25 16.75
N ARG A 117 12.74 -5.24 16.30
CA ARG A 117 14.22 -5.16 16.44
C ARG A 117 14.97 -6.32 15.77
N ASN A 118 14.34 -6.95 14.78
CA ASN A 118 14.95 -8.02 14.01
C ASN A 118 15.71 -7.45 12.80
N LYS A 119 16.84 -6.81 13.05
CA LYS A 119 17.66 -6.12 12.04
C LYS A 119 18.03 -7.03 10.87
N THR A 120 18.50 -8.24 11.19
CA THR A 120 18.95 -9.20 10.16
C THR A 120 17.83 -9.53 9.19
N ARG A 121 16.63 -9.85 9.70
CA ARG A 121 15.50 -10.18 8.84
C ARG A 121 14.94 -8.96 8.12
N ALA A 122 14.98 -7.77 8.72
CA ALA A 122 14.57 -6.53 8.06
C ALA A 122 15.48 -6.21 6.87
N MET A 123 16.81 -6.35 7.02
CA MET A 123 17.76 -6.16 5.92
C MET A 123 17.63 -7.24 4.85
N ALA A 124 17.43 -8.51 5.25
CA ALA A 124 17.17 -9.58 4.28
C ALA A 124 15.89 -9.32 3.46
N LYS A 125 14.84 -8.79 4.09
CA LYS A 125 13.60 -8.41 3.39
C LYS A 125 13.82 -7.26 2.42
N LEU A 126 14.63 -6.26 2.78
CA LEU A 126 15.03 -5.20 1.84
C LEU A 126 15.80 -5.76 0.64
N SER A 127 16.77 -6.65 0.87
CA SER A 127 17.51 -7.30 -0.21
C SER A 127 16.58 -8.08 -1.15
N GLN A 128 15.62 -8.84 -0.59
CA GLN A 128 14.60 -9.55 -1.38
C GLN A 128 13.76 -8.60 -2.25
N LEU A 129 13.32 -7.46 -1.70
CA LEU A 129 12.57 -6.45 -2.45
C LEU A 129 13.38 -5.91 -3.64
N LEU A 130 14.67 -5.67 -3.45
CA LEU A 130 15.58 -5.19 -4.51
C LEU A 130 15.87 -6.29 -5.57
N GLU A 131 16.05 -7.54 -5.15
CA GLU A 131 16.20 -8.69 -6.04
C GLU A 131 14.98 -8.92 -6.94
N LEU A 132 13.77 -8.62 -6.43
CA LEU A 132 12.53 -8.63 -7.21
C LEU A 132 12.40 -7.44 -8.17
N GLN A 133 13.48 -6.70 -8.41
CA GLN A 133 13.56 -5.55 -9.32
C GLN A 133 12.62 -4.40 -8.95
N ASN A 134 12.27 -4.28 -7.66
CA ASN A 134 11.55 -3.09 -7.21
C ASN A 134 12.49 -1.89 -7.19
N GLU A 135 12.05 -0.80 -7.79
CA GLU A 135 12.79 0.45 -7.80
C GLU A 135 12.99 1.02 -6.40
N PRO A 136 14.21 1.44 -6.02
CA PRO A 136 14.50 2.00 -4.69
C PRO A 136 13.54 3.12 -4.28
N ILE A 137 13.13 3.97 -5.22
CA ILE A 137 12.19 5.05 -4.96
C ILE A 137 10.77 4.55 -4.61
N ALA A 138 10.35 3.41 -5.20
CA ALA A 138 9.06 2.80 -4.88
C ALA A 138 9.07 2.19 -3.49
N ILE A 139 10.16 1.51 -3.10
CA ILE A 139 10.36 0.99 -1.74
C ILE A 139 10.36 2.13 -0.72
N ALA A 140 11.10 3.22 -0.99
CA ALA A 140 11.15 4.40 -0.11
C ALA A 140 9.77 5.06 0.05
N ALA A 141 8.99 5.16 -1.03
CA ALA A 141 7.64 5.72 -0.98
C ALA A 141 6.69 4.85 -0.12
N ALA A 142 6.72 3.52 -0.29
CA ALA A 142 5.92 2.60 0.51
C ALA A 142 6.34 2.61 1.99
N LEU A 143 7.66 2.68 2.26
CA LEU A 143 8.21 2.80 3.61
C LEU A 143 7.75 4.10 4.29
N SER A 144 7.88 5.23 3.59
CA SER A 144 7.41 6.54 4.07
C SER A 144 5.91 6.54 4.34
N GLY A 145 5.11 5.95 3.44
CA GLY A 145 3.67 5.79 3.63
C GLY A 145 3.32 5.03 4.91
N SER A 146 4.04 3.95 5.21
CA SER A 146 3.82 3.16 6.43
C SER A 146 4.09 3.98 7.71
N PHE A 147 5.19 4.75 7.75
CA PHE A 147 5.50 5.60 8.90
C PHE A 147 4.59 6.83 9.02
N VAL A 148 4.13 7.39 7.90
CA VAL A 148 3.11 8.45 7.88
C VAL A 148 1.79 7.94 8.49
N ASP A 149 1.36 6.73 8.15
CA ASP A 149 0.16 6.12 8.73
C ASP A 149 0.31 5.93 10.25
N MET A 150 1.47 5.42 10.71
CA MET A 150 1.76 5.29 12.15
C MET A 150 1.73 6.64 12.86
N TYR A 151 2.33 7.68 12.27
CA TYR A 151 2.34 9.02 12.84
C TYR A 151 0.94 9.62 12.94
N ARG A 152 0.13 9.51 11.87
CA ARG A 152 -1.26 9.99 11.84
C ARG A 152 -2.11 9.31 12.91
N VAL A 153 -1.99 8.00 13.04
CA VAL A 153 -2.70 7.24 14.08
C VAL A 153 -2.25 7.65 15.47
N LYS A 154 -0.94 7.85 15.69
CA LYS A 154 -0.40 8.30 16.98
C LYS A 154 -0.91 9.68 17.37
N CYS A 155 -0.92 10.63 16.43
CA CYS A 155 -1.47 11.97 16.63
C CYS A 155 -2.99 11.92 16.83
N GLY A 156 -3.69 11.08 16.07
CA GLY A 156 -5.13 10.87 16.23
C GLY A 156 -5.47 10.37 17.61
N ALA A 157 -4.77 9.36 18.11
CA ALA A 157 -4.98 8.84 19.47
C ALA A 157 -4.74 9.90 20.55
N ALA A 158 -3.70 10.73 20.42
CA ALA A 158 -3.45 11.84 21.32
C ALA A 158 -4.55 12.92 21.29
N ALA A 159 -5.26 13.05 20.17
CA ALA A 159 -6.41 13.94 19.99
C ALA A 159 -7.76 13.23 20.24
N HIS A 160 -7.76 12.05 20.87
CA HIS A 160 -8.97 11.23 21.12
C HIS A 160 -9.77 10.89 19.85
N ARG A 161 -9.09 10.78 18.70
CA ARG A 161 -9.67 10.41 17.41
C ARG A 161 -9.49 8.90 17.17
N ASN A 162 -10.56 8.21 16.81
CA ASN A 162 -10.50 6.81 16.40
C ASN A 162 -9.99 6.64 14.95
N TYR A 163 -9.70 5.41 14.56
CA TYR A 163 -9.18 5.11 13.22
C TYR A 163 -10.11 5.58 12.09
N ALA A 164 -11.43 5.45 12.26
CA ALA A 164 -12.40 5.91 11.26
C ALA A 164 -12.38 7.44 11.10
N ALA A 165 -12.17 8.19 12.18
CA ALA A 165 -12.00 9.63 12.12
C ALA A 165 -10.70 10.02 11.42
N VAL A 166 -9.57 9.39 11.75
CA VAL A 166 -8.29 9.60 11.07
C VAL A 166 -8.41 9.25 9.59
N HIS A 167 -9.07 8.13 9.26
CA HIS A 167 -9.32 7.71 7.88
C HIS A 167 -10.06 8.81 7.09
N LYS A 168 -11.10 9.40 7.68
CA LYS A 168 -11.89 10.48 7.06
C LYS A 168 -11.09 11.77 6.94
N ASP A 169 -10.36 12.17 8.00
CA ASP A 169 -9.61 13.43 8.05
C ASP A 169 -8.52 13.51 6.97
N PHE A 170 -7.90 12.38 6.66
CA PHE A 170 -6.85 12.29 5.63
C PHE A 170 -7.34 11.68 4.31
N SER A 171 -8.66 11.57 4.13
CA SER A 171 -9.30 11.11 2.89
C SER A 171 -8.75 9.77 2.37
N TYR A 172 -8.48 8.82 3.28
CA TYR A 172 -8.08 7.47 2.88
C TYR A 172 -9.19 6.80 2.06
N ARG A 173 -8.78 5.92 1.14
CA ARG A 173 -9.72 5.10 0.37
C ARG A 173 -9.85 3.72 0.98
N GLY A 174 -11.01 3.10 0.81
CA GLY A 174 -11.29 1.77 1.34
C GLY A 174 -11.62 1.76 2.82
N SER A 175 -11.25 0.68 3.52
CA SER A 175 -11.51 0.53 4.95
C SER A 175 -10.39 1.12 5.82
N ASP A 176 -10.67 1.32 7.12
CA ASP A 176 -9.69 1.75 8.10
C ASP A 176 -8.73 0.63 8.57
N TYR A 177 -8.79 -0.56 7.96
CA TYR A 177 -8.00 -1.73 8.32
C TYR A 177 -6.49 -1.44 8.33
N ARG A 178 -5.99 -0.76 7.30
CA ARG A 178 -4.59 -0.34 7.21
C ARG A 178 -4.16 0.51 8.40
N LEU A 179 -5.00 1.47 8.82
CA LEU A 179 -4.72 2.32 9.98
C LEU A 179 -4.76 1.56 11.31
N ARG A 180 -5.64 0.57 11.44
CA ARG A 180 -5.66 -0.32 12.62
C ARG A 180 -4.36 -1.10 12.74
N LYS A 181 -3.89 -1.70 11.64
CA LYS A 181 -2.60 -2.40 11.61
C LYS A 181 -1.41 -1.47 11.88
N SER A 182 -1.44 -0.26 11.33
CA SER A 182 -0.42 0.77 11.64
C SER A 182 -0.45 1.18 13.11
N GLY A 183 -1.63 1.19 13.75
CA GLY A 183 -1.80 1.48 15.17
C GLY A 183 -1.12 0.46 16.09
N GLU A 184 -1.21 -0.82 15.76
CA GLU A 184 -0.53 -1.89 16.49
C GLU A 184 0.99 -1.63 16.52
N THR A 185 1.56 -1.30 15.35
CA THR A 185 2.98 -1.03 15.19
C THR A 185 3.40 0.31 15.80
N ALA A 186 2.57 1.35 15.67
CA ALA A 186 2.82 2.70 16.20
C ALA A 186 2.93 2.75 17.72
N SER A 187 2.37 1.75 18.45
CA SER A 187 2.46 1.67 19.90
C SER A 187 3.91 1.59 20.39
N HIS A 188 4.80 1.01 19.60
CA HIS A 188 6.22 0.81 19.93
C HIS A 188 7.10 2.07 19.77
N TYR A 189 6.57 3.14 19.19
CA TYR A 189 7.29 4.37 18.95
C TYR A 189 6.68 5.54 19.72
N SER A 190 7.53 6.45 20.21
CA SER A 190 7.09 7.77 20.65
C SER A 190 6.77 8.65 19.43
N ARG A 191 6.02 9.73 19.66
CA ARG A 191 5.75 10.72 18.60
C ARG A 191 7.05 11.33 18.07
N ALA A 192 7.99 11.70 18.96
CA ALA A 192 9.29 12.28 18.56
C ALA A 192 10.13 11.30 17.73
N GLN A 193 10.10 10.00 18.04
CA GLN A 193 10.77 8.98 17.23
C GLN A 193 10.18 8.90 15.83
N LEU A 194 8.84 8.93 15.69
CA LEU A 194 8.19 8.91 14.38
C LEU A 194 8.51 10.19 13.58
N GLU A 195 8.54 11.36 14.21
CA GLU A 195 8.94 12.62 13.57
C GLU A 195 10.39 12.54 13.05
N HIS A 196 11.30 11.98 13.85
CA HIS A 196 12.69 11.79 13.43
C HIS A 196 12.80 10.80 12.27
N ILE A 197 12.11 9.66 12.34
CA ILE A 197 12.06 8.68 11.24
C ILE A 197 11.54 9.32 9.95
N LEU A 198 10.47 10.10 10.03
CA LEU A 198 9.92 10.80 8.86
C LEU A 198 10.90 11.82 8.29
N SER A 199 11.71 12.48 9.13
CA SER A 199 12.78 13.37 8.67
C SER A 199 13.87 12.62 7.90
N VAL A 200 14.29 11.43 8.38
CA VAL A 200 15.25 10.56 7.68
C VAL A 200 14.68 10.12 6.32
N LEU A 201 13.42 9.70 6.29
CA LEU A 201 12.77 9.25 5.06
C LEU A 201 12.54 10.38 4.05
N LEU A 202 12.30 11.59 4.52
CA LEU A 202 12.25 12.79 3.66
C LEU A 202 13.61 13.07 3.03
N GLY A 203 14.70 12.95 3.81
CA GLY A 203 16.06 13.06 3.31
C GLY A 203 16.40 12.00 2.26
N LEU A 204 15.96 10.76 2.50
CA LEU A 204 16.08 9.65 1.55
C LEU A 204 15.37 9.96 0.22
N ASP A 205 14.11 10.40 0.28
CA ASP A 205 13.32 10.76 -0.92
C ASP A 205 14.02 11.84 -1.74
N ALA A 206 14.53 12.89 -1.08
CA ALA A 206 15.29 13.94 -1.73
C ALA A 206 16.59 13.41 -2.35
N ALA A 207 17.34 12.57 -1.65
CA ALA A 207 18.59 12.01 -2.14
C ALA A 207 18.36 11.07 -3.35
N LEU A 208 17.33 10.22 -3.33
CA LEU A 208 16.98 9.34 -4.45
C LEU A 208 16.60 10.12 -5.72
N LYS A 209 16.08 11.35 -5.59
CA LYS A 209 15.66 12.18 -6.72
C LYS A 209 16.75 13.13 -7.25
N SER A 210 17.74 13.46 -6.44
CA SER A 210 18.68 14.52 -6.76
C SER A 210 20.16 14.12 -6.76
N SER A 211 20.52 12.96 -6.19
CA SER A 211 21.91 12.51 -6.13
C SER A 211 22.24 11.44 -7.19
N ALA A 212 23.52 11.34 -7.53
CA ALA A 212 24.04 10.25 -8.36
C ALA A 212 24.43 9.01 -7.54
N ALA A 213 24.13 8.98 -6.24
CA ALA A 213 24.45 7.87 -5.36
C ALA A 213 23.57 6.66 -5.67
N ASP A 214 24.11 5.46 -5.43
CA ASP A 214 23.37 4.22 -5.59
C ASP A 214 22.14 4.19 -4.67
N GLY A 215 20.96 4.03 -5.26
CA GLY A 215 19.69 4.01 -4.55
C GLY A 215 19.57 2.87 -3.53
N THR A 216 20.24 1.74 -3.79
CA THR A 216 20.31 0.61 -2.84
C THR A 216 21.07 1.02 -1.58
N VAL A 217 22.22 1.66 -1.75
CA VAL A 217 23.04 2.14 -0.61
C VAL A 217 22.29 3.19 0.20
N LEU A 218 21.61 4.13 -0.48
CA LEU A 218 20.78 5.14 0.19
C LEU A 218 19.67 4.50 1.03
N LEU A 219 18.95 3.52 0.48
CA LEU A 219 17.90 2.77 1.20
C LEU A 219 18.45 2.01 2.40
N GLN A 220 19.55 1.29 2.23
CA GLN A 220 20.19 0.52 3.31
C GLN A 220 20.63 1.44 4.45
N THR A 221 21.24 2.57 4.12
CA THR A 221 21.67 3.58 5.10
C THR A 221 20.48 4.13 5.87
N ALA A 222 19.44 4.58 5.17
CA ALA A 222 18.24 5.12 5.81
C ALA A 222 17.54 4.07 6.69
N LEU A 223 17.45 2.82 6.24
CA LEU A 223 16.86 1.75 7.05
C LEU A 223 17.66 1.48 8.32
N CYS A 224 19.01 1.54 8.26
CA CYS A 224 19.87 1.44 9.44
C CYS A 224 19.61 2.58 10.43
N GLU A 225 19.48 3.82 9.96
CA GLU A 225 19.15 4.97 10.80
C GLU A 225 17.77 4.82 11.47
N VAL A 226 16.75 4.42 10.70
CA VAL A 226 15.40 4.15 11.22
C VAL A 226 15.44 3.10 12.35
N MET A 227 16.21 2.03 12.16
CA MET A 227 16.36 1.00 13.19
C MET A 227 17.03 1.53 14.45
N GLN A 228 18.05 2.42 14.34
CA GLN A 228 18.72 3.03 15.47
C GLN A 228 17.80 3.97 16.27
N ILE A 229 16.96 4.75 15.58
CA ILE A 229 15.97 5.62 16.23
C ILE A 229 14.98 4.81 17.07
N GLY A 230 14.52 3.68 16.56
CA GLY A 230 13.63 2.77 17.28
C GLY A 230 14.23 2.16 18.57
N GLU A 231 15.57 2.11 18.69
CA GLU A 231 16.26 1.56 19.86
C GLU A 231 16.46 2.55 21.01
N ARG A 232 16.47 3.84 20.70
CA ARG A 232 16.63 4.89 21.73
C ARG A 232 15.33 5.02 22.51
N ARG A 233 15.34 4.63 23.77
CA ARG A 233 14.25 4.84 24.74
C ARG A 233 14.26 6.27 25.28
#